data_37a0bb15f92ca0d84cf1db8c3388c72c
#
_entry.id   37a0bb15f92ca0d84cf1db8c3388c72c
#
_cell.length_a   1.000
_cell.length_b   1.000
_cell.length_c   1.000
_cell.angle_alpha   90.00
_cell.angle_beta   90.00
_cell.angle_gamma   90.00
#
_symmetry.space_group_name_H-M   'P 1'
#
loop_
_entity.id
_entity.type
_entity.pdbx_description
1 polymer ?
#
loop_
_entity_poly.entity_id
_entity_poly.type
_entity_poly.pdbx_seq_one_letter_code
_entity_poly.pdbx_strand_id
1 'polypeptide(L)'
;MKKLFLIIGAPGSGKTTDASIIAGKNDNIVHYSTGDMLREEVASGSELGQTIDGFISKGALVPLNIIIDTIISAIKQAPVDNILIDGYPRSVEQMTELDSLLEKEDEITLVSTVEVRVSEEVAKDRILGRAADAKPGEERSDDSVEVFFDRMKIYTDPLAEIQAFYTEKNLLKVINGERALEPIVEEMEAFVKNNI
;
A
#
# COMPACT_ATOMS: atom_id res chain seq x y z
N MET A 1 -16.36 9.82 -11.43
CA MET A 1 -15.54 10.35 -10.31
C MET A 1 -14.85 9.20 -9.64
N LYS A 2 -13.52 9.23 -9.60
CA LYS A 2 -12.72 8.14 -9.01
C LYS A 2 -12.86 8.15 -7.48
N LYS A 3 -13.14 6.99 -6.89
CA LYS A 3 -13.19 6.76 -5.44
C LYS A 3 -11.93 6.03 -5.01
N LEU A 4 -11.10 6.71 -4.25
CA LEU A 4 -9.80 6.20 -3.80
C LEU A 4 -9.92 5.65 -2.36
N PHE A 5 -9.43 4.45 -2.15
CA PHE A 5 -9.19 3.85 -0.85
C PHE A 5 -7.69 3.58 -0.71
N LEU A 6 -7.06 4.16 0.28
CA LEU A 6 -5.67 3.86 0.63
C LEU A 6 -5.63 2.70 1.62
N ILE A 7 -4.65 1.82 1.49
CA ILE A 7 -4.47 0.70 2.41
C ILE A 7 -3.05 0.75 2.96
N ILE A 8 -2.94 1.00 4.25
CA ILE A 8 -1.68 1.06 4.98
C ILE A 8 -1.53 -0.13 5.92
N GLY A 9 -0.31 -0.42 6.32
CA GLY A 9 0.01 -1.50 7.24
C GLY A 9 1.48 -1.86 7.18
N ALA A 10 1.97 -2.52 8.22
CA ALA A 10 3.34 -2.97 8.33
C ALA A 10 3.78 -3.81 7.11
N PRO A 11 5.08 -3.87 6.79
CA PRO A 11 5.61 -4.91 5.91
C PRO A 11 5.16 -6.28 6.43
N GLY A 12 4.58 -7.12 5.59
CA GLY A 12 4.04 -8.43 6.00
C GLY A 12 2.65 -8.41 6.63
N SER A 13 1.94 -7.27 6.70
CA SER A 13 0.58 -7.21 7.26
C SER A 13 -0.49 -7.98 6.46
N GLY A 14 -0.23 -8.30 5.19
CA GLY A 14 -1.19 -8.97 4.31
C GLY A 14 -2.00 -8.03 3.40
N LYS A 15 -1.89 -6.71 3.55
CA LYS A 15 -2.68 -5.69 2.84
C LYS A 15 -2.77 -5.88 1.32
N THR A 16 -1.67 -6.25 0.66
CA THR A 16 -1.63 -6.50 -0.79
C THR A 16 -2.47 -7.72 -1.16
N THR A 17 -2.35 -8.80 -0.40
CA THR A 17 -3.12 -10.03 -0.60
C THR A 17 -4.61 -9.77 -0.42
N ASP A 18 -5.00 -9.08 0.66
CA ASP A 18 -6.38 -8.74 0.96
C ASP A 18 -7.01 -7.92 -0.18
N ALA A 19 -6.33 -6.83 -0.59
CA ALA A 19 -6.79 -5.95 -1.66
C ALA A 19 -6.86 -6.65 -3.02
N SER A 20 -5.89 -7.51 -3.34
CA SER A 20 -5.88 -8.29 -4.58
C SER A 20 -7.05 -9.26 -4.66
N ILE A 21 -7.38 -9.93 -3.56
CA ILE A 21 -8.53 -10.85 -3.49
C ILE A 21 -9.84 -10.08 -3.70
N ILE A 22 -9.98 -8.91 -3.07
CA ILE A 22 -11.18 -8.06 -3.22
C ILE A 22 -11.34 -7.61 -4.67
N ALA A 23 -10.29 -7.08 -5.29
CA ALA A 23 -10.33 -6.67 -6.69
C ALA A 23 -10.61 -7.85 -7.63
N GLY A 24 -10.03 -9.03 -7.37
CA GLY A 24 -10.27 -10.24 -8.17
C GLY A 24 -11.70 -10.80 -8.08
N LYS A 25 -12.46 -10.44 -7.05
CA LYS A 25 -13.85 -10.84 -6.87
C LYS A 25 -14.86 -9.81 -7.39
N ASN A 26 -14.42 -8.59 -7.73
CA ASN A 26 -15.32 -7.46 -8.02
C ASN A 26 -14.83 -6.70 -9.25
N ASP A 27 -15.51 -6.88 -10.38
CA ASP A 27 -15.15 -6.28 -11.67
C ASP A 27 -15.19 -4.73 -11.68
N ASN A 28 -15.84 -4.12 -10.69
CA ASN A 28 -15.93 -2.66 -10.54
C ASN A 28 -14.91 -2.09 -9.56
N ILE A 29 -13.95 -2.89 -9.09
CA ILE A 29 -12.86 -2.50 -8.19
C ILE A 29 -11.52 -2.88 -8.80
N VAL A 30 -10.56 -1.96 -8.82
CA VAL A 30 -9.18 -2.24 -9.21
C VAL A 30 -8.25 -2.04 -8.03
N HIS A 31 -7.19 -2.84 -7.97
CA HIS A 31 -6.15 -2.74 -6.95
C HIS A 31 -4.79 -2.46 -7.59
N TYR A 32 -4.06 -1.52 -6.99
CA TYR A 32 -2.67 -1.22 -7.30
C TYR A 32 -1.82 -1.30 -6.03
N SER A 33 -0.78 -2.12 -6.04
CA SER A 33 0.24 -2.13 -4.99
C SER A 33 1.38 -1.21 -5.38
N THR A 34 1.65 -0.18 -4.58
CA THR A 34 2.78 0.74 -4.85
C THR A 34 4.11 0.01 -4.92
N GLY A 35 4.30 -1.00 -4.06
CA GLY A 35 5.50 -1.83 -4.09
C GLY A 35 5.63 -2.66 -5.38
N ASP A 36 4.52 -3.22 -5.88
CA ASP A 36 4.55 -4.02 -7.10
C ASP A 36 4.74 -3.12 -8.33
N MET A 37 4.08 -1.98 -8.43
CA MET A 37 4.31 -1.00 -9.50
C MET A 37 5.77 -0.56 -9.58
N LEU A 38 6.41 -0.29 -8.44
CA LEU A 38 7.83 0.08 -8.42
C LEU A 38 8.74 -1.10 -8.83
N ARG A 39 8.43 -2.33 -8.42
CA ARG A 39 9.17 -3.53 -8.82
C ARG A 39 9.02 -3.83 -10.31
N GLU A 40 7.86 -3.62 -10.89
CA GLU A 40 7.63 -3.74 -12.33
C GLU A 40 8.49 -2.74 -13.11
N GLU A 41 8.59 -1.50 -12.64
CA GLU A 41 9.48 -0.50 -13.25
C GLU A 41 10.96 -0.91 -13.15
N VAL A 42 11.39 -1.46 -12.01
CA VAL A 42 12.75 -2.02 -11.85
C VAL A 42 12.97 -3.15 -12.86
N ALA A 43 12.02 -4.07 -13.00
CA ALA A 43 12.11 -5.21 -13.91
C ALA A 43 12.17 -4.79 -15.39
N SER A 44 11.66 -3.62 -15.75
CA SER A 44 11.76 -3.06 -17.10
C SER A 44 13.18 -2.74 -17.54
N GLY A 45 14.12 -2.57 -16.59
CA GLY A 45 15.52 -2.20 -16.84
C GLY A 45 15.74 -0.76 -17.27
N SER A 46 14.71 0.09 -17.17
CA SER A 46 14.80 1.51 -17.49
C SER A 46 15.77 2.27 -16.56
N GLU A 47 16.19 3.48 -16.94
CA GLU A 47 16.99 4.35 -16.05
C GLU A 47 16.21 4.69 -14.77
N LEU A 48 14.91 4.91 -14.89
CA LEU A 48 14.02 5.12 -13.73
C LEU A 48 13.99 3.88 -12.83
N GLY A 49 13.86 2.68 -13.41
CA GLY A 49 13.89 1.42 -12.69
C GLY A 49 15.20 1.20 -11.92
N GLN A 50 16.34 1.53 -12.53
CA GLN A 50 17.65 1.47 -11.85
C GLN A 50 17.72 2.46 -10.67
N THR A 51 17.18 3.65 -10.83
CA THR A 51 17.08 4.63 -9.75
C THR A 51 16.21 4.11 -8.61
N ILE A 52 15.03 3.57 -8.90
CA ILE A 52 14.10 2.99 -7.94
C ILE A 52 14.75 1.83 -7.16
N ASP A 53 15.45 0.93 -7.86
CA ASP A 53 16.12 -0.23 -7.25
C ASP A 53 17.15 0.19 -6.20
N GLY A 54 17.84 1.29 -6.43
CA GLY A 54 18.77 1.87 -5.45
C GLY A 54 18.16 2.22 -4.10
N PHE A 55 16.82 2.39 -4.04
CA PHE A 55 16.06 2.66 -2.82
C PHE A 55 15.39 1.40 -2.27
N ILE A 56 14.60 0.70 -3.10
CA ILE A 56 13.77 -0.40 -2.60
C ILE A 56 14.59 -1.60 -2.13
N SER A 57 15.72 -1.89 -2.77
CA SER A 57 16.63 -2.98 -2.34
C SER A 57 17.18 -2.78 -0.92
N LYS A 58 17.24 -1.53 -0.44
CA LYS A 58 17.64 -1.16 0.91
C LYS A 58 16.46 -0.92 1.86
N GLY A 59 15.23 -1.16 1.40
CA GLY A 59 14.04 -0.86 2.16
C GLY A 59 13.73 0.63 2.34
N ALA A 60 14.44 1.51 1.65
CA ALA A 60 14.30 2.96 1.74
C ALA A 60 13.09 3.47 0.93
N LEU A 61 12.60 4.68 1.28
CA LEU A 61 11.56 5.36 0.51
C LEU A 61 12.11 5.86 -0.82
N VAL A 62 11.34 5.64 -1.87
CA VAL A 62 11.57 6.24 -3.20
C VAL A 62 11.29 7.74 -3.14
N PRO A 63 12.01 8.59 -3.91
CA PRO A 63 11.76 10.04 -3.96
C PRO A 63 10.29 10.39 -4.18
N LEU A 64 9.81 11.44 -3.47
CA LEU A 64 8.40 11.82 -3.42
C LEU A 64 7.78 12.04 -4.81
N ASN A 65 8.46 12.74 -5.70
CA ASN A 65 7.99 12.99 -7.06
C ASN A 65 7.74 11.68 -7.83
N ILE A 66 8.62 10.69 -7.70
CA ILE A 66 8.48 9.40 -8.40
C ILE A 66 7.24 8.65 -7.90
N ILE A 67 7.05 8.55 -6.59
CA ILE A 67 5.92 7.82 -6.04
C ILE A 67 4.57 8.52 -6.30
N ILE A 68 4.53 9.84 -6.21
CA ILE A 68 3.33 10.63 -6.51
C ILE A 68 2.92 10.49 -7.97
N ASP A 69 3.87 10.65 -8.89
CA ASP A 69 3.60 10.52 -10.33
C ASP A 69 3.10 9.10 -10.66
N THR A 70 3.68 8.07 -10.04
CA THR A 70 3.25 6.68 -10.19
C THR A 70 1.79 6.50 -9.73
N ILE A 71 1.43 7.02 -8.57
CA ILE A 71 0.09 6.87 -7.98
C ILE A 71 -0.95 7.64 -8.79
N ILE A 72 -0.70 8.91 -9.11
CA ILE A 72 -1.64 9.74 -9.88
C ILE A 72 -1.84 9.17 -11.29
N SER A 73 -0.78 8.67 -11.92
CA SER A 73 -0.87 8.00 -13.22
C SER A 73 -1.76 6.75 -13.14
N ALA A 74 -1.56 5.91 -12.12
CA ALA A 74 -2.38 4.71 -11.91
C ALA A 74 -3.87 5.04 -11.70
N ILE A 75 -4.17 6.07 -10.88
CA ILE A 75 -5.54 6.51 -10.63
C ILE A 75 -6.20 7.01 -11.93
N LYS A 76 -5.51 7.86 -12.69
CA LYS A 76 -6.05 8.45 -13.93
C LYS A 76 -6.28 7.40 -15.03
N GLN A 77 -5.43 6.38 -15.10
CA GLN A 77 -5.52 5.30 -16.09
C GLN A 77 -6.40 4.11 -15.64
N ALA A 78 -6.88 4.12 -14.40
CA ALA A 78 -7.69 3.03 -13.88
C ALA A 78 -8.94 2.78 -14.75
N PRO A 79 -9.23 1.51 -15.13
CA PRO A 79 -10.33 1.18 -16.03
C PRO A 79 -11.71 1.34 -15.36
N VAL A 80 -11.75 1.40 -14.02
CA VAL A 80 -12.96 1.53 -13.21
C VAL A 80 -12.82 2.67 -12.21
N ASP A 81 -13.91 3.04 -11.55
CA ASP A 81 -13.92 4.21 -10.67
C ASP A 81 -13.51 3.89 -9.22
N ASN A 82 -13.64 2.65 -8.76
CA ASN A 82 -13.29 2.28 -7.39
C ASN A 82 -11.88 1.70 -7.34
N ILE A 83 -10.98 2.38 -6.64
CA ILE A 83 -9.55 2.14 -6.69
C ILE A 83 -9.02 1.87 -5.29
N LEU A 84 -8.38 0.71 -5.10
CA LEU A 84 -7.62 0.38 -3.91
C LEU A 84 -6.14 0.58 -4.21
N ILE A 85 -5.45 1.40 -3.40
CA ILE A 85 -3.99 1.55 -3.49
C ILE A 85 -3.38 1.14 -2.16
N ASP A 86 -2.56 0.10 -2.17
CA ASP A 86 -1.84 -0.30 -0.97
C ASP A 86 -0.38 0.19 -0.94
N GLY A 87 0.13 0.33 0.29
CA GLY A 87 1.51 0.70 0.55
C GLY A 87 1.80 2.20 0.45
N TYR A 88 0.78 3.03 0.51
CA TYR A 88 0.86 4.49 0.52
C TYR A 88 -0.21 5.08 1.47
N PRO A 89 0.06 6.20 2.21
CA PRO A 89 1.36 6.86 2.36
C PRO A 89 2.30 6.09 3.31
N ARG A 90 3.60 6.33 3.17
CA ARG A 90 4.64 5.80 4.06
C ARG A 90 5.43 6.89 4.80
N SER A 91 5.08 8.14 4.59
CA SER A 91 5.63 9.29 5.31
C SER A 91 4.59 10.38 5.45
N VAL A 92 4.81 11.31 6.40
CA VAL A 92 3.96 12.49 6.55
C VAL A 92 4.01 13.37 5.32
N GLU A 93 5.19 13.49 4.69
CA GLU A 93 5.36 14.25 3.45
C GLU A 93 4.53 13.66 2.31
N GLN A 94 4.53 12.34 2.14
CA GLN A 94 3.68 11.66 1.16
C GLN A 94 2.20 11.90 1.42
N MET A 95 1.78 11.83 2.68
CA MET A 95 0.39 12.06 3.10
C MET A 95 -0.08 13.48 2.78
N THR A 96 0.70 14.49 3.15
CA THR A 96 0.36 15.90 2.93
C THR A 96 0.37 16.27 1.46
N GLU A 97 1.31 15.75 0.68
CA GLU A 97 1.37 16.00 -0.76
C GLU A 97 0.15 15.43 -1.49
N LEU A 98 -0.23 14.18 -1.18
CA LEU A 98 -1.45 13.60 -1.78
C LEU A 98 -2.69 14.40 -1.40
N ASP A 99 -2.84 14.79 -0.14
CA ASP A 99 -3.98 15.58 0.33
C ASP A 99 -4.08 16.91 -0.43
N SER A 100 -2.96 17.62 -0.58
CA SER A 100 -2.88 18.88 -1.33
C SER A 100 -3.20 18.71 -2.83
N LEU A 101 -2.86 17.57 -3.41
CA LEU A 101 -3.20 17.25 -4.80
C LEU A 101 -4.68 16.95 -4.96
N LEU A 102 -5.25 16.15 -4.05
CA LEU A 102 -6.67 15.79 -4.09
C LEU A 102 -7.60 17.00 -3.86
N GLU A 103 -7.16 18.00 -3.09
CA GLU A 103 -7.90 19.26 -2.94
C GLU A 103 -8.04 20.05 -4.26
N LYS A 104 -7.18 19.80 -5.23
CA LYS A 104 -7.16 20.46 -6.53
C LYS A 104 -7.77 19.62 -7.66
N GLU A 105 -8.05 18.36 -7.38
CA GLU A 105 -8.55 17.38 -8.35
C GLU A 105 -10.01 17.05 -8.08
N ASP A 106 -10.93 17.73 -8.75
CA ASP A 106 -12.39 17.53 -8.59
C ASP A 106 -12.88 16.13 -9.02
N GLU A 107 -12.06 15.36 -9.72
CA GLU A 107 -12.42 14.05 -10.27
C GLU A 107 -12.05 12.87 -9.36
N ILE A 108 -11.28 13.10 -8.28
CA ILE A 108 -10.80 12.06 -7.38
C ILE A 108 -11.23 12.36 -5.95
N THR A 109 -11.89 11.42 -5.30
CA THR A 109 -12.28 11.53 -3.89
C THR A 109 -11.58 10.46 -3.07
N LEU A 110 -10.83 10.85 -2.04
CA LEU A 110 -10.35 9.92 -1.02
C LEU A 110 -11.53 9.56 -0.10
N VAL A 111 -11.95 8.30 -0.17
CA VAL A 111 -13.09 7.79 0.59
C VAL A 111 -12.66 7.32 1.98
N SER A 112 -11.52 6.64 2.07
CA SER A 112 -10.99 6.13 3.33
C SER A 112 -9.52 5.72 3.22
N THR A 113 -8.86 5.70 4.38
CA THR A 113 -7.58 5.02 4.59
C THR A 113 -7.82 3.84 5.52
N VAL A 114 -7.59 2.63 5.02
CA VAL A 114 -7.75 1.38 5.77
C VAL A 114 -6.39 0.96 6.32
N GLU A 115 -6.27 0.83 7.63
CA GLU A 115 -5.08 0.28 8.28
C GLU A 115 -5.28 -1.21 8.57
N VAL A 116 -4.47 -2.07 7.95
CA VAL A 116 -4.37 -3.49 8.31
C VAL A 116 -3.32 -3.63 9.42
N ARG A 117 -3.78 -3.70 10.65
CA ARG A 117 -2.94 -3.68 11.85
C ARG A 117 -2.50 -5.06 12.26
N VAL A 118 -1.19 -5.24 12.42
CA VAL A 118 -0.56 -6.44 12.98
C VAL A 118 0.58 -6.03 13.91
N SER A 119 0.96 -6.91 14.83
CA SER A 119 2.17 -6.75 15.63
C SER A 119 3.44 -6.92 14.79
N GLU A 120 4.54 -6.38 15.27
CA GLU A 120 5.85 -6.54 14.62
C GLU A 120 6.25 -8.02 14.51
N GLU A 121 5.96 -8.81 15.54
CA GLU A 121 6.24 -10.25 15.56
C GLU A 121 5.54 -10.98 14.43
N VAL A 122 4.22 -10.78 14.29
CA VAL A 122 3.42 -11.39 13.21
C VAL A 122 3.88 -10.91 11.84
N ALA A 123 4.18 -9.62 11.70
CA ALA A 123 4.68 -9.05 10.45
C ALA A 123 6.01 -9.69 10.03
N LYS A 124 6.95 -9.83 10.98
CA LYS A 124 8.25 -10.48 10.76
C LYS A 124 8.11 -11.93 10.34
N ASP A 125 7.32 -12.71 11.08
CA ASP A 125 7.12 -14.13 10.78
C ASP A 125 6.54 -14.34 9.37
N ARG A 126 5.62 -13.48 8.95
CA ARG A 126 5.04 -13.54 7.60
C ARG A 126 6.05 -13.19 6.50
N ILE A 127 6.92 -12.21 6.72
CA ILE A 127 7.99 -11.87 5.76
C ILE A 127 8.99 -13.02 5.62
N LEU A 128 9.44 -13.59 6.74
CA LEU A 128 10.38 -14.71 6.74
C LEU A 128 9.76 -15.97 6.12
N GLY A 129 8.48 -16.25 6.40
CA GLY A 129 7.74 -17.34 5.76
C GLY A 129 7.66 -17.15 4.25
N ARG A 130 7.31 -15.95 3.78
CA ARG A 130 7.28 -15.63 2.35
C ARG A 130 8.63 -15.82 1.67
N ALA A 131 9.72 -15.36 2.32
CA ALA A 131 11.07 -15.54 1.79
C ALA A 131 11.48 -17.02 1.71
N ALA A 132 11.09 -17.83 2.71
CA ALA A 132 11.39 -19.26 2.73
C ALA A 132 10.58 -20.05 1.67
N ASP A 133 9.36 -19.63 1.37
CA ASP A 133 8.45 -20.29 0.43
C ASP A 133 8.59 -19.78 -1.02
N ALA A 134 9.43 -18.75 -1.24
CA ALA A 134 9.64 -18.17 -2.57
C ALA A 134 10.24 -19.19 -3.55
N LYS A 135 9.64 -19.30 -4.73
CA LYS A 135 10.18 -20.13 -5.81
C LYS A 135 11.31 -19.38 -6.55
N PRO A 136 12.19 -20.13 -7.26
CA PRO A 136 13.22 -19.50 -8.08
C PRO A 136 12.63 -18.45 -9.05
N GLY A 137 13.08 -17.20 -8.92
CA GLY A 137 12.60 -16.05 -9.69
C GLY A 137 11.43 -15.27 -9.07
N GLU A 138 10.90 -15.72 -7.94
CA GLU A 138 9.87 -15.00 -7.16
C GLU A 138 10.45 -14.32 -5.91
N GLU A 139 11.75 -14.46 -5.68
CA GLU A 139 12.42 -13.86 -4.52
C GLU A 139 12.39 -12.33 -4.60
N ARG A 140 12.09 -11.71 -3.47
CA ARG A 140 12.13 -10.25 -3.33
C ARG A 140 13.43 -9.83 -2.66
N SER A 141 14.13 -8.87 -3.22
CA SER A 141 15.37 -8.32 -2.67
C SER A 141 15.18 -7.66 -1.30
N ASP A 142 13.95 -7.28 -0.97
CA ASP A 142 13.57 -6.61 0.27
C ASP A 142 12.98 -7.55 1.36
N ASP A 143 13.09 -8.88 1.18
CA ASP A 143 12.58 -9.88 2.14
C ASP A 143 13.69 -10.48 3.04
N SER A 144 14.69 -9.69 3.39
CA SER A 144 15.69 -10.05 4.42
C SER A 144 15.30 -9.52 5.81
N VAL A 145 15.85 -10.12 6.87
CA VAL A 145 15.62 -9.67 8.24
C VAL A 145 16.08 -8.21 8.44
N GLU A 146 17.23 -7.86 7.88
CA GLU A 146 17.81 -6.51 7.99
C GLU A 146 16.90 -5.48 7.32
N VAL A 147 16.51 -5.73 6.08
CA VAL A 147 15.61 -4.86 5.32
C VAL A 147 14.22 -4.80 5.97
N PHE A 148 13.75 -5.89 6.59
CA PHE A 148 12.50 -5.87 7.35
C PHE A 148 12.52 -4.83 8.47
N PHE A 149 13.58 -4.78 9.30
CA PHE A 149 13.64 -3.82 10.39
C PHE A 149 13.72 -2.37 9.90
N ASP A 150 14.45 -2.11 8.82
CA ASP A 150 14.50 -0.78 8.20
C ASP A 150 13.12 -0.36 7.70
N ARG A 151 12.40 -1.25 7.02
CA ARG A 151 11.02 -1.01 6.55
C ARG A 151 10.04 -0.85 7.70
N MET A 152 10.21 -1.63 8.77
CA MET A 152 9.36 -1.53 9.95
C MET A 152 9.53 -0.19 10.64
N LYS A 153 10.77 0.30 10.75
CA LYS A 153 11.06 1.64 11.28
C LYS A 153 10.42 2.73 10.43
N ILE A 154 10.54 2.67 9.10
CA ILE A 154 9.90 3.61 8.16
C ILE A 154 8.39 3.62 8.33
N TYR A 155 7.76 2.46 8.56
CA TYR A 155 6.33 2.36 8.82
C TYR A 155 5.94 2.95 10.19
N THR A 156 6.69 2.63 11.24
CA THR A 156 6.33 2.95 12.62
C THR A 156 6.59 4.43 12.96
N ASP A 157 7.69 5.01 12.49
CA ASP A 157 8.09 6.37 12.84
C ASP A 157 7.00 7.42 12.50
N PRO A 158 6.39 7.45 11.30
CA PRO A 158 5.33 8.41 10.97
C PRO A 158 3.91 7.96 11.33
N LEU A 159 3.74 6.72 11.82
CA LEU A 159 2.41 6.08 11.91
C LEU A 159 1.43 6.87 12.76
N ALA A 160 1.83 7.32 13.94
CA ALA A 160 0.95 8.05 14.86
C ALA A 160 0.41 9.33 14.24
N GLU A 161 1.23 10.07 13.49
CA GLU A 161 0.85 11.30 12.81
C GLU A 161 -0.10 11.01 11.63
N ILE A 162 0.19 9.98 10.85
CA ILE A 162 -0.68 9.52 9.75
C ILE A 162 -2.04 9.08 10.29
N GLN A 163 -2.08 8.30 11.37
CA GLN A 163 -3.33 7.88 12.02
C GLN A 163 -4.13 9.08 12.53
N ALA A 164 -3.48 10.04 13.20
CA ALA A 164 -4.14 11.24 13.70
C ALA A 164 -4.78 12.04 12.56
N PHE A 165 -4.04 12.27 11.47
CA PHE A 165 -4.50 13.00 10.30
C PHE A 165 -5.78 12.40 9.69
N TYR A 166 -5.78 11.09 9.41
CA TYR A 166 -6.96 10.45 8.83
C TYR A 166 -8.10 10.25 9.83
N THR A 167 -7.81 10.17 11.13
CA THR A 167 -8.82 10.15 12.19
C THR A 167 -9.55 11.48 12.28
N GLU A 168 -8.84 12.60 12.27
CA GLU A 168 -9.42 13.96 12.31
C GLU A 168 -10.32 14.22 11.08
N LYS A 169 -9.96 13.68 9.93
CA LYS A 169 -10.78 13.75 8.71
C LYS A 169 -11.93 12.72 8.66
N ASN A 170 -12.08 11.86 9.68
CA ASN A 170 -13.02 10.73 9.70
C ASN A 170 -12.83 9.75 8.53
N LEU A 171 -11.59 9.57 8.10
CA LEU A 171 -11.22 8.70 6.97
C LEU A 171 -10.50 7.41 7.40
N LEU A 172 -10.14 7.24 8.69
CA LEU A 172 -9.40 6.06 9.13
C LEU A 172 -10.35 4.91 9.50
N LYS A 173 -10.14 3.77 8.86
CA LYS A 173 -10.72 2.46 9.24
C LYS A 173 -9.60 1.52 9.66
N VAL A 174 -9.67 0.96 10.86
CA VAL A 174 -8.70 -0.04 11.35
C VAL A 174 -9.29 -1.44 11.25
N ILE A 175 -8.53 -2.38 10.68
CA ILE A 175 -8.86 -3.80 10.57
C ILE A 175 -7.77 -4.61 11.27
N ASN A 176 -8.17 -5.55 12.14
CA ASN A 176 -7.23 -6.48 12.76
C ASN A 176 -6.75 -7.52 11.75
N GLY A 177 -5.48 -7.39 11.33
CA GLY A 177 -4.83 -8.24 10.34
C GLY A 177 -4.23 -9.54 10.90
N GLU A 178 -4.39 -9.84 12.19
CA GLU A 178 -3.87 -11.07 12.81
C GLU A 178 -4.84 -12.24 12.74
N ARG A 179 -6.06 -11.99 12.31
CA ARG A 179 -7.09 -13.02 12.10
C ARG A 179 -6.79 -13.90 10.87
N ALA A 180 -7.59 -14.92 10.65
CA ALA A 180 -7.56 -15.68 9.41
C ALA A 180 -7.86 -14.79 8.19
N LEU A 181 -7.36 -15.17 7.01
CA LEU A 181 -7.46 -14.39 5.79
C LEU A 181 -8.91 -14.05 5.39
N GLU A 182 -9.79 -15.07 5.40
CA GLU A 182 -11.19 -14.89 4.98
C GLU A 182 -11.93 -13.80 5.76
N PRO A 183 -11.99 -13.80 7.11
CA PRO A 183 -12.65 -12.75 7.88
C PRO A 183 -12.06 -11.34 7.66
N ILE A 184 -10.76 -11.21 7.38
CA ILE A 184 -10.13 -9.92 7.07
C ILE A 184 -10.64 -9.41 5.73
N VAL A 185 -10.59 -10.26 4.70
CA VAL A 185 -11.04 -9.93 3.34
C VAL A 185 -12.54 -9.57 3.36
N GLU A 186 -13.37 -10.36 4.04
CA GLU A 186 -14.81 -10.10 4.14
C GLU A 186 -15.11 -8.76 4.81
N GLU A 187 -14.43 -8.43 5.92
CA GLU A 187 -14.63 -7.14 6.60
C GLU A 187 -14.19 -5.97 5.71
N MET A 188 -13.02 -6.07 5.07
CA MET A 188 -12.51 -5.02 4.19
C MET A 188 -13.40 -4.87 2.95
N GLU A 189 -13.82 -5.96 2.31
CA GLU A 189 -14.70 -5.95 1.15
C GLU A 189 -16.05 -5.32 1.49
N ALA A 190 -16.66 -5.72 2.60
CA ALA A 190 -17.93 -5.14 3.06
C ALA A 190 -17.79 -3.63 3.32
N PHE A 191 -16.69 -3.21 3.96
CA PHE A 191 -16.41 -1.80 4.20
C PHE A 191 -16.27 -1.02 2.87
N VAL A 192 -15.50 -1.51 1.92
CA VAL A 192 -15.32 -0.87 0.61
C VAL A 192 -16.67 -0.78 -0.12
N LYS A 193 -17.43 -1.89 -0.20
CA LYS A 193 -18.74 -1.93 -0.89
C LYS A 193 -19.79 -1.00 -0.30
N ASN A 194 -19.74 -0.76 0.99
CA ASN A 194 -20.68 0.15 1.65
C ASN A 194 -20.35 1.64 1.43
N ASN A 195 -19.19 1.94 0.85
CA ASN A 195 -18.70 3.31 0.64
C ASN A 195 -18.47 3.66 -0.84
N ILE A 196 -18.80 2.76 -1.77
CA ILE A 196 -18.72 3.00 -3.22
C ILE A 196 -20.07 3.36 -3.84
#